data_aae3a4d67ab524fd354a7b7a669034fa
#
_entry.id   aae3a4d67ab524fd354a7b7a669034fa
#
_cell.length_a   1.000
_cell.length_b   1.000
_cell.length_c   1.000
_cell.angle_alpha   90.00
_cell.angle_beta   90.00
_cell.angle_gamma   90.00
#
_symmetry.space_group_name_H-M   'P 1'
#
loop_
_entity.id
_entity.type
_entity.pdbx_description
1 polymer ?
#
loop_
_entity_poly.entity_id
_entity_poly.type
_entity_poly.pdbx_seq_one_letter_code
_entity_poly.pdbx_strand_id
1 'polypeptide(L)'
;MIKNTHLYNIVFSRDDYMEVLMKLENHQDSIYPVKAKKVISNLDHATSMEDRNPYNEVLDELYNVMDVLHIERVDRPVQSAFLNVREILDYISEIHQKLDDINEIKRGIKKDYYENQEAIELISCLNRDRISIDDIHELKYVALRFGKLPLSQIEKIKYFDSYPFVYQELSHTDQFAWIVYGGVEHSIGEIDNIFSSMNFEEVKLPKFAHGKMEEAVAELKAENKTMEAYLQELDQRIEKVKEENEEQLLGDFWKTYRLKELYKKGKYVVDLKTKAAVYAFSSFNKNELEDIV
;
A
#
# COMPACT_ATOMS: atom_id res chain seq x y z
N MET A 1 -47.02 -6.97 -35.32
CA MET A 1 -47.88 -7.56 -34.27
C MET A 1 -47.58 -6.81 -32.98
N ILE A 2 -48.56 -6.09 -32.42
CA ILE A 2 -48.40 -5.45 -31.09
C ILE A 2 -48.53 -6.59 -30.08
N LYS A 3 -47.39 -6.95 -29.43
CA LYS A 3 -47.43 -7.91 -28.31
C LYS A 3 -48.04 -7.19 -27.11
N ASN A 4 -49.10 -7.72 -26.53
CA ASN A 4 -49.67 -7.21 -25.27
C ASN A 4 -48.64 -7.43 -24.14
N THR A 5 -48.20 -6.34 -23.51
CA THR A 5 -47.39 -6.37 -22.30
C THR A 5 -48.28 -6.24 -21.08
N HIS A 6 -48.04 -7.06 -20.09
CA HIS A 6 -48.71 -6.98 -18.79
C HIS A 6 -47.72 -6.40 -17.75
N LEU A 7 -48.25 -5.56 -16.84
CA LEU A 7 -47.51 -5.01 -15.73
C LEU A 7 -47.69 -5.93 -14.50
N TYR A 8 -46.58 -6.30 -13.88
CA TYR A 8 -46.57 -7.15 -12.69
C TYR A 8 -45.85 -6.43 -11.55
N ASN A 9 -46.26 -6.76 -10.35
CA ASN A 9 -45.63 -6.27 -9.12
C ASN A 9 -45.33 -7.47 -8.22
N ILE A 10 -44.07 -7.61 -7.83
CA ILE A 10 -43.65 -8.56 -6.79
C ILE A 10 -43.52 -7.74 -5.50
N VAL A 11 -44.23 -8.18 -4.48
CA VAL A 11 -44.15 -7.59 -3.12
C VAL A 11 -43.40 -8.57 -2.23
N PHE A 12 -42.37 -8.10 -1.55
CA PHE A 12 -41.52 -8.96 -0.73
C PHE A 12 -41.06 -8.20 0.54
N SER A 13 -40.53 -8.96 1.52
CA SER A 13 -39.90 -8.33 2.69
C SER A 13 -38.61 -7.60 2.28
N ARG A 14 -38.33 -6.47 2.90
CA ARG A 14 -37.08 -5.74 2.69
C ARG A 14 -35.84 -6.61 2.96
N ASP A 15 -35.97 -7.54 3.91
CA ASP A 15 -34.88 -8.45 4.28
C ASP A 15 -34.54 -9.46 3.15
N ASP A 16 -35.54 -9.80 2.30
CA ASP A 16 -35.40 -10.72 1.18
C ASP A 16 -34.92 -10.03 -0.12
N TYR A 17 -34.60 -8.75 -0.06
CA TYR A 17 -34.27 -7.93 -1.22
C TYR A 17 -33.22 -8.54 -2.16
N MET A 18 -32.11 -9.01 -1.62
CA MET A 18 -31.04 -9.59 -2.44
C MET A 18 -31.44 -10.95 -3.02
N GLU A 19 -32.17 -11.76 -2.27
CA GLU A 19 -32.66 -13.05 -2.76
C GLU A 19 -33.61 -12.90 -3.96
N VAL A 20 -34.51 -11.93 -3.85
CA VAL A 20 -35.47 -11.61 -4.94
C VAL A 20 -34.72 -11.09 -6.16
N LEU A 21 -33.72 -10.22 -5.98
CA LEU A 21 -32.92 -9.74 -7.11
C LEU A 21 -32.11 -10.85 -7.78
N MET A 22 -31.59 -11.82 -7.02
CA MET A 22 -30.87 -12.97 -7.58
C MET A 22 -31.81 -13.88 -8.38
N LYS A 23 -33.00 -14.14 -7.87
CA LYS A 23 -34.03 -14.90 -8.61
C LYS A 23 -34.44 -14.19 -9.93
N LEU A 24 -34.66 -12.87 -9.86
CA LEU A 24 -35.01 -12.06 -11.02
C LEU A 24 -33.87 -11.98 -12.07
N GLU A 25 -32.62 -12.13 -11.66
CA GLU A 25 -31.48 -12.12 -12.58
C GLU A 25 -31.54 -13.29 -13.57
N ASN A 26 -32.04 -14.45 -13.15
CA ASN A 26 -32.18 -15.63 -14.01
C ASN A 26 -33.26 -15.46 -15.13
N HIS A 27 -34.10 -14.41 -15.00
CA HIS A 27 -35.21 -14.14 -15.92
C HIS A 27 -35.06 -12.77 -16.64
N GLN A 28 -33.82 -12.21 -16.74
CA GLN A 28 -33.60 -10.88 -17.32
C GLN A 28 -34.10 -10.71 -18.75
N ASP A 29 -34.07 -11.76 -19.54
CA ASP A 29 -34.48 -11.70 -20.96
C ASP A 29 -36.01 -11.61 -21.13
N SER A 30 -36.75 -11.96 -20.10
CA SER A 30 -38.24 -12.06 -20.13
C SER A 30 -38.91 -10.89 -19.38
N ILE A 31 -38.17 -10.10 -18.59
CA ILE A 31 -38.71 -9.03 -17.76
C ILE A 31 -38.11 -7.67 -18.10
N TYR A 32 -38.96 -6.64 -18.14
CA TYR A 32 -38.58 -5.25 -18.39
C TYR A 32 -38.90 -4.41 -17.14
N PRO A 33 -37.88 -4.09 -16.33
CA PRO A 33 -38.10 -3.40 -15.05
C PRO A 33 -38.57 -1.92 -15.22
N VAL A 34 -39.44 -1.51 -14.34
CA VAL A 34 -39.94 -0.12 -14.28
C VAL A 34 -39.14 0.66 -13.23
N LYS A 35 -38.64 1.84 -13.59
CA LYS A 35 -37.87 2.66 -12.64
C LYS A 35 -38.75 3.08 -11.47
N ALA A 36 -38.31 2.83 -10.24
CA ALA A 36 -39.02 3.16 -9.00
C ALA A 36 -39.43 4.65 -8.95
N LYS A 37 -38.58 5.56 -9.40
CA LYS A 37 -38.86 7.03 -9.47
C LYS A 37 -40.13 7.36 -10.25
N LYS A 38 -40.52 6.55 -11.23
CA LYS A 38 -41.77 6.75 -11.99
C LYS A 38 -43.02 6.31 -11.20
N VAL A 39 -42.86 5.38 -10.28
CA VAL A 39 -43.94 4.85 -9.45
C VAL A 39 -44.12 5.71 -8.19
N ILE A 40 -43.01 6.17 -7.60
CA ILE A 40 -42.96 6.93 -6.35
C ILE A 40 -43.57 8.33 -6.49
N SER A 41 -43.57 8.93 -7.69
CA SER A 41 -44.06 10.31 -7.91
C SER A 41 -45.49 10.55 -7.39
N ASN A 42 -46.23 9.50 -7.12
CA ASN A 42 -47.64 9.53 -6.66
C ASN A 42 -47.84 8.91 -5.26
N LEU A 43 -46.77 8.60 -4.52
CA LEU A 43 -46.84 7.89 -3.23
C LEU A 43 -46.07 8.64 -2.13
N ASP A 44 -46.78 9.18 -1.15
CA ASP A 44 -46.22 10.03 -0.09
C ASP A 44 -45.24 9.33 0.88
N HIS A 45 -45.19 8.00 0.87
CA HIS A 45 -44.42 7.20 1.84
C HIS A 45 -43.50 6.15 1.20
N ALA A 46 -43.12 6.34 -0.06
CA ALA A 46 -42.26 5.41 -0.79
C ALA A 46 -40.93 6.05 -1.20
N THR A 47 -39.83 5.30 -1.11
CA THR A 47 -38.50 5.70 -1.55
C THR A 47 -37.90 4.68 -2.49
N SER A 48 -36.90 5.06 -3.26
CA SER A 48 -36.13 4.09 -4.07
C SER A 48 -35.07 3.44 -3.17
N MET A 49 -34.83 2.15 -3.35
CA MET A 49 -33.73 1.46 -2.66
C MET A 49 -32.36 1.76 -3.30
N GLU A 50 -32.21 2.95 -3.84
CA GLU A 50 -30.97 3.46 -4.47
C GLU A 50 -29.88 3.86 -3.44
N ASP A 51 -30.00 3.44 -2.18
CA ASP A 51 -29.12 3.81 -1.07
C ASP A 51 -27.72 3.18 -1.15
N ARG A 52 -26.83 3.57 -0.22
CA ARG A 52 -25.42 3.19 -0.17
C ARG A 52 -25.23 1.68 -0.43
N ASN A 53 -24.58 1.38 -1.55
CA ASN A 53 -24.22 0.02 -1.89
C ASN A 53 -23.12 -0.48 -0.94
N PRO A 54 -23.39 -1.46 -0.06
CA PRO A 54 -22.43 -1.94 0.93
C PRO A 54 -21.21 -2.64 0.32
N TYR A 55 -21.33 -3.08 -0.94
CA TYR A 55 -20.27 -3.79 -1.64
C TYR A 55 -19.20 -2.88 -2.26
N ASN A 56 -19.39 -1.54 -2.26
CA ASN A 56 -18.39 -0.64 -2.82
C ASN A 56 -17.10 -0.67 -1.97
N GLU A 57 -17.24 -0.49 -0.66
CA GLU A 57 -16.10 -0.49 0.27
C GLU A 57 -15.32 -1.82 0.22
N VAL A 58 -16.04 -2.93 0.26
CA VAL A 58 -15.41 -4.26 0.17
C VAL A 58 -14.66 -4.44 -1.14
N LEU A 59 -15.25 -3.97 -2.25
CA LEU A 59 -14.62 -4.10 -3.56
C LEU A 59 -13.36 -3.24 -3.66
N ASP A 60 -13.38 -2.04 -3.10
CA ASP A 60 -12.24 -1.14 -3.08
C ASP A 60 -11.08 -1.74 -2.25
N GLU A 61 -11.37 -2.35 -1.09
CA GLU A 61 -10.37 -3.05 -0.29
C GLU A 61 -9.82 -4.31 -0.98
N LEU A 62 -10.69 -5.09 -1.66
CA LEU A 62 -10.23 -6.22 -2.48
C LEU A 62 -9.32 -5.76 -3.62
N TYR A 63 -9.65 -4.64 -4.29
CA TYR A 63 -8.76 -4.04 -5.29
C TYR A 63 -7.39 -3.71 -4.70
N ASN A 64 -7.36 -3.03 -3.56
CA ASN A 64 -6.13 -2.59 -2.91
C ASN A 64 -5.22 -3.78 -2.57
N VAL A 65 -5.75 -4.80 -1.92
CA VAL A 65 -4.94 -5.97 -1.53
C VAL A 65 -4.45 -6.77 -2.74
N MET A 66 -5.30 -6.93 -3.75
CA MET A 66 -4.92 -7.64 -4.99
C MET A 66 -3.86 -6.88 -5.78
N ASP A 67 -3.92 -5.54 -5.84
CA ASP A 67 -2.90 -4.71 -6.49
C ASP A 67 -1.56 -4.78 -5.74
N VAL A 68 -1.56 -4.76 -4.41
CA VAL A 68 -0.35 -4.93 -3.60
C VAL A 68 0.30 -6.29 -3.80
N LEU A 69 -0.50 -7.35 -3.93
CA LEU A 69 -0.04 -8.72 -4.18
C LEU A 69 0.22 -9.00 -5.67
N HIS A 70 0.00 -8.05 -6.57
CA HIS A 70 0.10 -8.22 -8.02
C HIS A 70 -0.71 -9.42 -8.55
N ILE A 71 -1.96 -9.55 -8.06
CA ILE A 71 -2.90 -10.59 -8.51
C ILE A 71 -3.66 -10.08 -9.73
N GLU A 72 -3.54 -10.80 -10.85
CA GLU A 72 -4.29 -10.49 -12.06
C GLU A 72 -5.77 -10.90 -11.94
N ARG A 73 -6.67 -9.99 -12.31
CA ARG A 73 -8.13 -10.18 -12.21
C ARG A 73 -8.67 -10.94 -13.42
N VAL A 74 -8.31 -12.20 -13.52
CA VAL A 74 -8.82 -13.07 -14.58
C VAL A 74 -10.30 -13.32 -14.34
N ASP A 75 -11.12 -13.08 -15.40
CA ASP A 75 -12.56 -13.28 -15.33
C ASP A 75 -12.89 -14.76 -15.04
N ARG A 76 -13.74 -14.99 -14.03
CA ARG A 76 -14.17 -16.33 -13.63
C ARG A 76 -15.70 -16.39 -13.51
N PRO A 77 -16.33 -17.45 -13.99
CA PRO A 77 -17.74 -17.66 -13.75
C PRO A 77 -17.97 -17.90 -12.25
N VAL A 78 -18.73 -17.01 -11.62
CA VAL A 78 -19.06 -17.11 -10.20
C VAL A 78 -20.56 -17.22 -10.04
N GLN A 79 -21.01 -18.21 -9.27
CA GLN A 79 -22.41 -18.31 -8.85
C GLN A 79 -22.71 -17.21 -7.82
N SER A 80 -23.89 -16.61 -7.93
CA SER A 80 -24.37 -15.65 -6.93
C SER A 80 -24.55 -16.37 -5.59
N ALA A 81 -23.83 -15.89 -4.58
CA ALA A 81 -23.92 -16.39 -3.21
C ALA A 81 -23.91 -15.19 -2.26
N PHE A 82 -24.61 -15.33 -1.14
CA PHE A 82 -24.52 -14.33 -0.08
C PHE A 82 -23.10 -14.22 0.44
N LEU A 83 -22.63 -12.98 0.64
CA LEU A 83 -21.36 -12.68 1.23
C LEU A 83 -21.56 -12.00 2.58
N ASN A 84 -20.83 -12.43 3.58
CA ASN A 84 -20.70 -11.70 4.81
C ASN A 84 -19.62 -10.61 4.63
N VAL A 85 -20.07 -9.38 4.40
CA VAL A 85 -19.20 -8.21 4.20
C VAL A 85 -18.16 -8.08 5.31
N ARG A 86 -18.56 -8.32 6.56
CA ARG A 86 -17.66 -8.19 7.70
C ARG A 86 -16.54 -9.24 7.70
N GLU A 87 -16.89 -10.48 7.43
CA GLU A 87 -15.89 -11.56 7.35
C GLU A 87 -14.84 -11.31 6.27
N ILE A 88 -15.25 -10.75 5.11
CA ILE A 88 -14.31 -10.40 4.04
C ILE A 88 -13.41 -9.25 4.46
N LEU A 89 -13.96 -8.20 5.07
CA LEU A 89 -13.15 -7.06 5.54
C LEU A 89 -12.17 -7.49 6.65
N ASP A 90 -12.59 -8.33 7.58
CA ASP A 90 -11.73 -8.89 8.62
C ASP A 90 -10.60 -9.72 7.98
N TYR A 91 -10.92 -10.57 7.02
CA TYR A 91 -9.93 -11.37 6.26
C TYR A 91 -8.93 -10.51 5.49
N ILE A 92 -9.39 -9.47 4.79
CA ILE A 92 -8.51 -8.52 4.07
C ILE A 92 -7.59 -7.79 5.06
N SER A 93 -8.14 -7.39 6.21
CA SER A 93 -7.37 -6.72 7.27
C SER A 93 -6.24 -7.59 7.81
N GLU A 94 -6.47 -8.90 7.95
CA GLU A 94 -5.42 -9.85 8.36
C GLU A 94 -4.30 -9.96 7.32
N ILE A 95 -4.64 -9.94 6.02
CA ILE A 95 -3.64 -9.96 4.95
C ILE A 95 -2.84 -8.65 4.96
N HIS A 96 -3.49 -7.51 5.07
CA HIS A 96 -2.81 -6.20 5.15
C HIS A 96 -1.84 -6.16 6.33
N GLN A 97 -2.25 -6.60 7.52
CA GLN A 97 -1.39 -6.62 8.68
C GLN A 97 -0.12 -7.45 8.44
N LYS A 98 -0.26 -8.65 7.85
CA LYS A 98 0.90 -9.51 7.51
C LYS A 98 1.85 -8.83 6.53
N LEU A 99 1.30 -8.15 5.51
CA LEU A 99 2.10 -7.44 4.50
C LEU A 99 2.80 -6.23 5.09
N ASP A 100 2.13 -5.48 5.96
CA ASP A 100 2.69 -4.31 6.63
C ASP A 100 3.84 -4.70 7.55
N ASP A 101 3.69 -5.76 8.34
CA ASP A 101 4.74 -6.30 9.22
C ASP A 101 5.99 -6.68 8.41
N ILE A 102 5.82 -7.38 7.27
CA ILE A 102 6.93 -7.75 6.39
C ILE A 102 7.57 -6.50 5.78
N ASN A 103 6.78 -5.54 5.31
CA ASN A 103 7.28 -4.33 4.67
C ASN A 103 7.99 -3.39 5.65
N GLU A 104 7.58 -3.35 6.92
CA GLU A 104 8.28 -2.61 7.96
C GLU A 104 9.70 -3.19 8.20
N ILE A 105 9.80 -4.51 8.33
CA ILE A 105 11.10 -5.20 8.44
C ILE A 105 11.96 -4.91 7.21
N LYS A 106 11.42 -5.03 5.99
CA LYS A 106 12.14 -4.73 4.75
C LYS A 106 12.66 -3.29 4.71
N ARG A 107 11.88 -2.32 5.16
CA ARG A 107 12.30 -0.91 5.22
C ARG A 107 13.47 -0.71 6.17
N GLY A 108 13.43 -1.35 7.35
CA GLY A 108 14.53 -1.33 8.31
C GLY A 108 15.82 -1.87 7.69
N ILE A 109 15.78 -3.09 7.16
CA ILE A 109 16.95 -3.74 6.55
C ILE A 109 17.50 -2.95 5.36
N LYS A 110 16.64 -2.42 4.49
CA LYS A 110 17.09 -1.58 3.37
C LYS A 110 17.80 -0.32 3.84
N LYS A 111 17.32 0.29 4.91
CA LYS A 111 17.97 1.46 5.50
C LYS A 111 19.38 1.10 5.98
N ASP A 112 19.52 0.04 6.77
CA ASP A 112 20.80 -0.42 7.29
C ASP A 112 21.75 -0.84 6.14
N TYR A 113 21.22 -1.48 5.11
CA TYR A 113 21.97 -1.82 3.91
C TYR A 113 22.55 -0.59 3.21
N TYR A 114 21.77 0.48 3.03
CA TYR A 114 22.24 1.70 2.40
C TYR A 114 23.25 2.44 3.31
N GLU A 115 23.02 2.46 4.62
CA GLU A 115 23.99 3.04 5.57
C GLU A 115 25.33 2.30 5.49
N ASN A 116 25.34 0.98 5.40
CA ASN A 116 26.56 0.19 5.18
C ASN A 116 27.22 0.48 3.83
N GLN A 117 26.45 0.65 2.76
CA GLN A 117 26.99 1.01 1.45
C GLN A 117 27.69 2.37 1.50
N GLU A 118 27.10 3.37 2.11
CA GLU A 118 27.70 4.69 2.29
C GLU A 118 28.98 4.63 3.14
N ALA A 119 28.98 3.81 4.19
CA ALA A 119 30.17 3.58 5.01
C ALA A 119 31.30 2.91 4.21
N ILE A 120 30.99 1.95 3.35
CA ILE A 120 31.98 1.31 2.45
C ILE A 120 32.59 2.34 1.49
N GLU A 121 31.76 3.21 0.90
CA GLU A 121 32.22 4.30 0.03
C GLU A 121 33.15 5.24 0.79
N LEU A 122 32.73 5.69 1.98
CA LEU A 122 33.54 6.54 2.83
C LEU A 122 34.91 5.92 3.17
N ILE A 123 34.91 4.69 3.68
CA ILE A 123 36.15 3.98 4.04
C ILE A 123 37.07 3.85 2.83
N SER A 124 36.49 3.68 1.64
CA SER A 124 37.26 3.58 0.39
C SER A 124 37.95 4.91 0.01
N CYS A 125 37.42 6.04 0.49
CA CYS A 125 38.01 7.37 0.28
C CYS A 125 39.08 7.75 1.34
N LEU A 126 39.11 7.05 2.47
CA LEU A 126 40.11 7.27 3.51
C LEU A 126 41.49 6.70 3.13
N ASN A 127 42.56 7.36 3.57
CA ASN A 127 43.93 6.91 3.28
C ASN A 127 44.24 5.65 4.12
N ARG A 128 44.35 4.51 3.47
CA ARG A 128 44.39 3.13 4.04
C ARG A 128 45.64 2.85 4.91
N ASP A 129 46.73 3.61 4.76
CA ASP A 129 48.01 3.20 5.32
C ASP A 129 48.33 3.75 6.72
N ARG A 130 47.47 4.61 7.27
CA ARG A 130 47.82 5.36 8.50
C ARG A 130 46.78 5.42 9.61
N ILE A 131 45.54 5.06 9.36
CA ILE A 131 44.43 5.22 10.32
C ILE A 131 43.63 3.91 10.38
N SER A 132 43.36 3.42 11.60
CA SER A 132 42.40 2.35 11.82
C SER A 132 41.02 2.91 12.15
N ILE A 133 39.98 2.13 11.96
CA ILE A 133 38.61 2.50 12.38
C ILE A 133 38.55 2.66 13.90
N ASP A 134 39.30 1.82 14.63
CA ASP A 134 39.40 1.89 16.10
C ASP A 134 39.96 3.23 16.55
N ASP A 135 41.00 3.76 15.88
CA ASP A 135 41.59 5.09 16.19
C ASP A 135 40.53 6.19 16.07
N ILE A 136 39.62 6.10 15.13
CA ILE A 136 38.51 7.05 14.93
C ILE A 136 37.50 6.93 16.07
N HIS A 137 37.12 5.70 16.46
CA HIS A 137 36.18 5.47 17.53
C HIS A 137 36.68 5.81 18.93
N GLU A 138 37.99 5.77 19.15
CA GLU A 138 38.62 6.04 20.44
C GLU A 138 38.86 7.53 20.72
N LEU A 139 38.59 8.44 19.80
CA LEU A 139 38.74 9.88 19.98
C LEU A 139 37.81 10.39 21.10
N LYS A 140 38.40 11.01 22.12
CA LYS A 140 37.68 11.49 23.32
C LYS A 140 37.52 13.02 23.38
N TYR A 141 38.41 13.76 22.78
CA TYR A 141 38.47 15.22 22.87
C TYR A 141 38.21 15.92 21.55
N VAL A 142 38.26 15.19 20.46
CA VAL A 142 38.04 15.67 19.11
C VAL A 142 36.91 14.85 18.52
N ALA A 143 35.89 15.53 17.99
CA ALA A 143 34.85 14.90 17.18
C ALA A 143 35.22 15.02 15.71
N LEU A 144 35.08 13.92 14.96
CA LEU A 144 35.17 13.89 13.52
C LEU A 144 33.79 13.60 12.91
N ARG A 145 33.52 14.31 11.83
CA ARG A 145 32.31 14.07 11.01
C ARG A 145 32.75 13.78 9.59
N PHE A 146 32.21 12.74 9.03
CA PHE A 146 32.45 12.32 7.67
C PHE A 146 31.15 12.45 6.87
N GLY A 147 31.23 12.79 5.60
CA GLY A 147 30.04 12.88 4.78
C GLY A 147 30.24 13.53 3.42
N LYS A 148 29.12 13.82 2.80
CA LYS A 148 29.02 14.37 1.45
C LYS A 148 28.64 15.84 1.53
N LEU A 149 29.38 16.70 0.83
CA LEU A 149 29.07 18.12 0.67
C LEU A 149 28.86 18.42 -0.81
N PRO A 150 27.77 19.07 -1.23
CA PRO A 150 27.59 19.49 -2.62
C PRO A 150 28.76 20.35 -3.08
N LEU A 151 29.31 20.08 -4.29
CA LEU A 151 30.46 20.81 -4.82
C LEU A 151 30.26 22.34 -4.84
N SER A 152 29.03 22.77 -5.11
CA SER A 152 28.65 24.20 -5.11
C SER A 152 28.78 24.89 -3.75
N GLN A 153 28.97 24.13 -2.66
CA GLN A 153 29.07 24.66 -1.31
C GLN A 153 30.51 24.68 -0.78
N ILE A 154 31.44 23.95 -1.43
CA ILE A 154 32.85 23.86 -0.91
C ILE A 154 33.49 25.21 -0.73
N GLU A 155 33.31 26.13 -1.68
CA GLU A 155 33.90 27.46 -1.60
C GLU A 155 33.35 28.29 -0.42
N LYS A 156 32.16 27.98 0.05
CA LYS A 156 31.53 28.66 1.19
C LYS A 156 32.17 28.30 2.52
N ILE A 157 32.88 27.19 2.64
CA ILE A 157 33.60 26.82 3.86
C ILE A 157 34.55 27.93 4.25
N LYS A 158 35.17 28.62 3.29
CA LYS A 158 36.10 29.76 3.52
C LYS A 158 35.47 30.94 4.29
N TYR A 159 34.16 31.11 4.22
CA TYR A 159 33.47 32.16 4.97
C TYR A 159 33.44 31.91 6.49
N PHE A 160 33.76 30.69 6.91
CA PHE A 160 33.75 30.25 8.29
C PHE A 160 35.16 30.01 8.88
N ASP A 161 36.23 30.52 8.24
CA ASP A 161 37.62 30.34 8.67
C ASP A 161 37.90 30.86 10.09
N SER A 162 37.03 31.71 10.67
CA SER A 162 37.13 32.17 12.04
C SER A 162 36.68 31.15 13.10
N TYR A 163 36.02 30.09 12.70
CA TYR A 163 35.56 29.03 13.61
C TYR A 163 36.67 28.00 13.84
N PRO A 164 36.74 27.39 15.05
CA PRO A 164 37.80 26.47 15.41
C PRO A 164 37.56 25.06 14.90
N PHE A 165 37.52 24.85 13.59
CA PHE A 165 37.46 23.54 12.96
C PHE A 165 38.53 23.34 11.90
N VAL A 166 38.79 22.10 11.60
CA VAL A 166 39.61 21.69 10.45
C VAL A 166 38.77 20.85 9.51
N TYR A 167 39.04 20.92 8.23
CA TYR A 167 38.39 20.04 7.26
C TYR A 167 39.39 19.57 6.21
N GLN A 168 39.06 18.43 5.61
CA GLN A 168 39.84 17.87 4.50
C GLN A 168 38.87 17.26 3.47
N GLU A 169 39.09 17.59 2.21
CA GLU A 169 38.49 16.88 1.08
C GLU A 169 39.20 15.57 0.89
N LEU A 170 38.44 14.46 0.84
CA LEU A 170 38.95 13.09 0.68
C LEU A 170 38.92 12.67 -0.80
N SER A 171 37.80 12.93 -1.46
CA SER A 171 37.59 12.69 -2.89
C SER A 171 36.37 13.49 -3.34
N HIS A 172 36.16 13.55 -4.67
CA HIS A 172 34.94 14.17 -5.20
C HIS A 172 34.41 13.43 -6.42
N THR A 173 33.12 13.60 -6.66
CA THR A 173 32.39 13.23 -7.87
C THR A 173 31.97 14.49 -8.61
N ASP A 174 31.16 14.37 -9.66
CA ASP A 174 30.64 15.55 -10.39
C ASP A 174 29.57 16.34 -9.58
N GLN A 175 29.01 15.77 -8.51
CA GLN A 175 27.90 16.35 -7.75
C GLN A 175 28.31 16.76 -6.33
N PHE A 176 29.14 15.98 -5.65
CA PHE A 176 29.54 16.19 -4.27
C PHE A 176 31.00 15.80 -4.01
N ALA A 177 31.55 16.36 -2.93
CA ALA A 177 32.81 15.93 -2.38
C ALA A 177 32.61 15.15 -1.08
N TRP A 178 33.38 14.08 -0.93
CA TRP A 178 33.59 13.44 0.36
C TRP A 178 34.50 14.30 1.20
N ILE A 179 34.06 14.74 2.34
CA ILE A 179 34.87 15.55 3.28
C ILE A 179 34.85 14.96 4.68
N VAL A 180 35.91 15.21 5.40
CA VAL A 180 35.93 15.06 6.85
C VAL A 180 36.15 16.44 7.45
N TYR A 181 35.38 16.76 8.49
CA TYR A 181 35.68 17.91 9.36
C TYR A 181 35.75 17.48 10.81
N GLY A 182 36.45 18.26 11.59
CA GLY A 182 36.58 17.96 13.01
C GLY A 182 36.82 19.21 13.83
N GLY A 183 36.47 19.09 15.08
CA GLY A 183 36.63 20.14 16.08
C GLY A 183 36.67 19.57 17.49
N VAL A 184 36.78 20.42 18.46
CA VAL A 184 36.78 20.01 19.87
C VAL A 184 35.37 19.56 20.25
N GLU A 185 35.26 18.42 20.95
CA GLU A 185 33.99 17.74 21.25
C GLU A 185 32.91 18.68 21.83
N HIS A 186 33.27 19.59 22.74
CA HIS A 186 32.30 20.46 23.39
C HIS A 186 31.76 21.59 22.48
N SER A 187 32.39 21.87 21.35
CA SER A 187 32.00 22.94 20.40
C SER A 187 31.53 22.37 19.04
N ILE A 188 31.57 21.05 18.87
CA ILE A 188 31.26 20.42 17.58
C ILE A 188 29.83 20.74 17.08
N GLY A 189 28.85 20.92 17.99
CA GLY A 189 27.48 21.25 17.63
C GLY A 189 27.32 22.58 16.87
N GLU A 190 28.16 23.58 17.14
CA GLU A 190 28.18 24.84 16.38
C GLU A 190 28.72 24.61 14.98
N ILE A 191 29.75 23.77 14.85
CA ILE A 191 30.35 23.39 13.58
C ILE A 191 29.37 22.53 12.75
N ASP A 192 28.69 21.57 13.38
CA ASP A 192 27.65 20.74 12.76
C ASP A 192 26.55 21.62 12.15
N ASN A 193 26.14 22.71 12.83
CA ASN A 193 25.16 23.66 12.31
C ASN A 193 25.66 24.38 11.05
N ILE A 194 26.96 24.77 11.02
CA ILE A 194 27.57 25.40 9.85
C ILE A 194 27.51 24.46 8.65
N PHE A 195 27.97 23.22 8.80
CA PHE A 195 28.00 22.23 7.73
C PHE A 195 26.59 21.83 7.30
N SER A 196 25.63 21.69 8.22
CA SER A 196 24.23 21.46 7.92
C SER A 196 23.62 22.59 7.08
N SER A 197 24.00 23.86 7.33
CA SER A 197 23.54 25.00 6.52
C SER A 197 24.01 24.96 5.07
N MET A 198 25.06 24.20 4.80
CA MET A 198 25.63 23.95 3.47
C MET A 198 25.13 22.64 2.84
N ASN A 199 24.08 22.01 3.41
CA ASN A 199 23.54 20.71 3.00
C ASN A 199 24.56 19.57 3.08
N PHE A 200 25.36 19.56 4.14
CA PHE A 200 26.24 18.43 4.42
C PHE A 200 25.41 17.23 4.89
N GLU A 201 25.64 16.11 4.27
CA GLU A 201 25.02 14.82 4.61
C GLU A 201 26.03 13.97 5.38
N GLU A 202 25.83 13.85 6.69
CA GLU A 202 26.70 13.05 7.55
C GLU A 202 26.56 11.57 7.23
N VAL A 203 27.70 10.89 7.02
CA VAL A 203 27.79 9.43 6.89
C VAL A 203 28.49 8.90 8.13
N LYS A 204 27.79 8.05 8.89
CA LYS A 204 28.29 7.47 10.13
C LYS A 204 29.02 6.16 9.86
N LEU A 205 30.17 5.98 10.48
CA LEU A 205 30.81 4.68 10.52
C LEU A 205 30.05 3.78 11.50
N PRO A 206 29.60 2.59 11.08
CA PRO A 206 28.92 1.66 11.96
C PRO A 206 29.80 1.26 13.15
N LYS A 207 29.21 1.19 14.33
CA LYS A 207 29.95 0.90 15.58
C LYS A 207 30.56 -0.50 15.63
N PHE A 208 30.05 -1.43 14.82
CA PHE A 208 30.59 -2.79 14.73
C PHE A 208 31.78 -2.93 13.79
N ALA A 209 32.03 -1.93 12.95
CA ALA A 209 33.21 -1.92 12.08
C ALA A 209 34.45 -1.63 12.91
N HIS A 210 35.38 -2.58 12.95
CA HIS A 210 36.60 -2.52 13.75
C HIS A 210 37.85 -2.85 12.94
N GLY A 211 39.01 -2.58 13.49
CA GLY A 211 40.29 -2.97 12.94
C GLY A 211 40.75 -2.14 11.76
N LYS A 212 41.43 -2.79 10.83
CA LYS A 212 41.90 -2.13 9.61
C LYS A 212 40.76 -1.84 8.64
N MET A 213 40.87 -0.77 7.87
CA MET A 213 39.84 -0.36 6.91
C MET A 213 39.44 -1.48 5.93
N GLU A 214 40.37 -2.33 5.52
CA GLU A 214 40.10 -3.45 4.62
C GLU A 214 39.27 -4.54 5.31
N GLU A 215 39.51 -4.79 6.58
CA GLU A 215 38.76 -5.75 7.41
C GLU A 215 37.34 -5.22 7.64
N ALA A 216 37.18 -3.96 8.00
CA ALA A 216 35.89 -3.30 8.18
C ALA A 216 35.06 -3.31 6.88
N VAL A 217 35.64 -3.03 5.71
CA VAL A 217 34.95 -3.13 4.42
C VAL A 217 34.52 -4.57 4.13
N ALA A 218 35.35 -5.56 4.48
CA ALA A 218 34.98 -6.97 4.29
C ALA A 218 33.81 -7.38 5.18
N GLU A 219 33.79 -6.94 6.43
CA GLU A 219 32.70 -7.17 7.39
C GLU A 219 31.39 -6.51 6.90
N LEU A 220 31.41 -5.25 6.52
CA LEU A 220 30.26 -4.53 6.00
C LEU A 220 29.69 -5.19 4.73
N LYS A 221 30.56 -5.66 3.83
CA LYS A 221 30.13 -6.40 2.64
C LYS A 221 29.51 -7.75 2.98
N ALA A 222 30.06 -8.47 3.97
CA ALA A 222 29.52 -9.74 4.42
C ALA A 222 28.14 -9.57 5.06
N GLU A 223 27.96 -8.50 5.85
CA GLU A 223 26.67 -8.16 6.44
C GLU A 223 25.64 -7.76 5.38
N ASN A 224 26.01 -6.91 4.44
CA ASN A 224 25.13 -6.55 3.32
C ASN A 224 24.68 -7.79 2.53
N LYS A 225 25.57 -8.74 2.31
CA LYS A 225 25.19 -10.01 1.66
C LYS A 225 24.18 -10.81 2.47
N THR A 226 24.28 -10.78 3.79
CA THR A 226 23.31 -11.42 4.69
C THR A 226 21.96 -10.68 4.62
N MET A 227 21.98 -9.34 4.61
CA MET A 227 20.78 -8.51 4.43
C MET A 227 20.09 -8.78 3.10
N GLU A 228 20.85 -8.89 2.00
CA GLU A 228 20.30 -9.25 0.67
C GLU A 228 19.60 -10.61 0.69
N ALA A 229 20.23 -11.61 1.31
CA ALA A 229 19.63 -12.93 1.43
C ALA A 229 18.32 -12.88 2.26
N TYR A 230 18.30 -12.12 3.33
CA TYR A 230 17.11 -11.96 4.16
C TYR A 230 16.01 -11.16 3.46
N LEU A 231 16.35 -10.13 2.68
CA LEU A 231 15.39 -9.43 1.83
C LEU A 231 14.74 -10.36 0.80
N GLN A 232 15.51 -11.25 0.20
CA GLN A 232 14.98 -12.28 -0.71
C GLN A 232 14.04 -13.25 0.00
N GLU A 233 14.36 -13.66 1.23
CA GLU A 233 13.46 -14.48 2.05
C GLU A 233 12.14 -13.77 2.34
N LEU A 234 12.19 -12.47 2.66
CA LEU A 234 10.98 -11.66 2.89
C LEU A 234 10.14 -11.52 1.62
N ASP A 235 10.77 -11.38 0.44
CA ASP A 235 10.06 -11.39 -0.84
C ASP A 235 9.37 -12.74 -1.10
N GLN A 236 10.02 -13.84 -0.78
CA GLN A 236 9.41 -15.18 -0.86
C GLN A 236 8.22 -15.33 0.10
N ARG A 237 8.29 -14.72 1.29
CA ARG A 237 7.15 -14.71 2.23
C ARG A 237 5.96 -13.94 1.68
N ILE A 238 6.17 -12.81 0.98
CA ILE A 238 5.10 -12.07 0.30
C ILE A 238 4.48 -12.92 -0.81
N GLU A 239 5.32 -13.59 -1.63
CA GLU A 239 4.82 -14.46 -2.69
C GLU A 239 4.00 -15.64 -2.12
N LYS A 240 4.43 -16.19 -0.99
CA LYS A 240 3.66 -17.22 -0.30
C LYS A 240 2.31 -16.70 0.22
N VAL A 241 2.25 -15.48 0.76
CA VAL A 241 0.98 -14.85 1.15
C VAL A 241 0.06 -14.71 -0.07
N LYS A 242 0.61 -14.35 -1.24
CA LYS A 242 -0.13 -14.31 -2.50
C LYS A 242 -0.69 -15.68 -2.87
N GLU A 243 0.18 -16.69 -2.99
CA GLU A 243 -0.21 -18.05 -3.38
C GLU A 243 -1.29 -18.65 -2.49
N GLU A 244 -1.19 -18.43 -1.17
CA GLU A 244 -2.16 -18.94 -0.19
C GLU A 244 -3.53 -18.27 -0.28
N ASN A 245 -3.59 -17.03 -0.79
CA ASN A 245 -4.82 -16.20 -0.73
C ASN A 245 -5.41 -15.87 -2.12
N GLU A 246 -4.68 -16.09 -3.22
CA GLU A 246 -5.08 -15.67 -4.57
C GLU A 246 -6.44 -16.21 -4.98
N GLU A 247 -6.68 -17.51 -4.77
CA GLU A 247 -7.94 -18.15 -5.19
C GLU A 247 -9.15 -17.59 -4.43
N GLN A 248 -9.00 -17.40 -3.12
CA GLN A 248 -10.07 -16.84 -2.29
C GLN A 248 -10.32 -15.37 -2.62
N LEU A 249 -9.26 -14.56 -2.75
CA LEU A 249 -9.37 -13.14 -3.11
C LEU A 249 -10.07 -12.95 -4.46
N LEU A 250 -9.69 -13.73 -5.47
CA LEU A 250 -10.34 -13.72 -6.78
C LEU A 250 -11.82 -14.14 -6.69
N GLY A 251 -12.11 -15.17 -5.91
CA GLY A 251 -13.49 -15.63 -5.70
C GLY A 251 -14.34 -14.57 -5.03
N ASP A 252 -13.86 -13.97 -3.95
CA ASP A 252 -14.58 -12.94 -3.20
C ASP A 252 -14.69 -11.64 -4.01
N PHE A 253 -13.68 -11.29 -4.82
CA PHE A 253 -13.72 -10.15 -5.73
C PHE A 253 -14.87 -10.29 -6.73
N TRP A 254 -14.95 -11.39 -7.47
CA TRP A 254 -15.98 -11.56 -8.50
C TRP A 254 -17.37 -11.71 -7.92
N LYS A 255 -17.51 -12.37 -6.75
CA LYS A 255 -18.78 -12.43 -6.02
C LYS A 255 -19.24 -11.03 -5.59
N THR A 256 -18.32 -10.25 -4.98
CA THR A 256 -18.62 -8.89 -4.53
C THR A 256 -18.95 -7.97 -5.71
N TYR A 257 -18.21 -8.08 -6.82
CA TYR A 257 -18.48 -7.33 -8.05
C TYR A 257 -19.89 -7.63 -8.58
N ARG A 258 -20.26 -8.90 -8.63
CA ARG A 258 -21.59 -9.31 -9.07
C ARG A 258 -22.69 -8.81 -8.15
N LEU A 259 -22.51 -8.92 -6.84
CA LEU A 259 -23.48 -8.41 -5.86
C LEU A 259 -23.60 -6.87 -5.94
N LYS A 260 -22.51 -6.15 -6.17
CA LYS A 260 -22.53 -4.72 -6.42
C LYS A 260 -23.36 -4.35 -7.64
N GLU A 261 -23.21 -5.09 -8.75
CA GLU A 261 -24.00 -4.85 -9.97
C GLU A 261 -25.49 -5.19 -9.75
N LEU A 262 -25.78 -6.27 -9.03
CA LEU A 262 -27.14 -6.61 -8.61
C LEU A 262 -27.76 -5.50 -7.75
N TYR A 263 -27.02 -5.00 -6.78
CA TYR A 263 -27.49 -3.94 -5.88
C TYR A 263 -27.85 -2.65 -6.62
N LYS A 264 -27.19 -2.34 -7.73
CA LYS A 264 -27.54 -1.22 -8.60
C LYS A 264 -28.95 -1.33 -9.22
N LYS A 265 -29.52 -2.54 -9.24
CA LYS A 265 -30.90 -2.76 -9.69
C LYS A 265 -31.93 -2.24 -8.68
N GLY A 266 -31.50 -1.82 -7.48
CA GLY A 266 -32.34 -1.15 -6.47
C GLY A 266 -33.08 0.09 -6.98
N LYS A 267 -32.57 0.74 -8.05
CA LYS A 267 -33.27 1.83 -8.75
C LYS A 267 -34.64 1.40 -9.34
N TYR A 268 -34.95 0.12 -9.40
CA TYR A 268 -36.22 -0.43 -9.83
C TYR A 268 -37.08 -0.92 -8.67
N VAL A 269 -36.59 -0.87 -7.44
CA VAL A 269 -37.27 -1.32 -6.24
C VAL A 269 -37.82 -0.13 -5.45
N VAL A 270 -39.08 -0.20 -5.11
CA VAL A 270 -39.77 0.77 -4.26
C VAL A 270 -39.81 0.25 -2.83
N ASP A 271 -39.20 0.99 -1.90
CA ASP A 271 -39.32 0.72 -0.45
C ASP A 271 -40.54 1.44 0.11
N LEU A 272 -41.45 0.69 0.73
CA LEU A 272 -42.73 1.18 1.25
C LEU A 272 -42.67 1.60 2.73
N LYS A 273 -41.50 1.81 3.33
CA LYS A 273 -41.33 2.18 4.77
C LYS A 273 -42.00 1.23 5.78
N THR A 274 -42.73 0.22 5.33
CA THR A 274 -43.45 -0.79 6.13
C THR A 274 -42.71 -2.10 6.24
N LYS A 275 -41.37 -2.10 6.01
CA LYS A 275 -40.52 -3.28 5.81
C LYS A 275 -40.87 -4.10 4.56
N ALA A 276 -41.76 -3.61 3.69
CA ALA A 276 -42.10 -4.23 2.44
C ALA A 276 -41.46 -3.45 1.28
N ALA A 277 -41.02 -4.17 0.26
CA ALA A 277 -40.50 -3.62 -0.98
C ALA A 277 -41.27 -4.14 -2.17
N VAL A 278 -41.32 -3.36 -3.25
CA VAL A 278 -42.03 -3.70 -4.47
C VAL A 278 -41.12 -3.59 -5.67
N TYR A 279 -41.04 -4.64 -6.46
CA TYR A 279 -40.37 -4.61 -7.75
C TYR A 279 -41.45 -4.67 -8.87
N ALA A 280 -41.49 -3.59 -9.66
CA ALA A 280 -42.45 -3.50 -10.79
C ALA A 280 -41.77 -3.77 -12.12
N PHE A 281 -42.35 -4.61 -12.95
CA PHE A 281 -41.83 -4.93 -14.26
C PHE A 281 -42.96 -5.24 -15.23
N SER A 282 -42.67 -5.19 -16.54
CA SER A 282 -43.53 -5.64 -17.59
C SER A 282 -42.98 -6.90 -18.24
N SER A 283 -43.84 -7.83 -18.58
CA SER A 283 -43.48 -9.05 -19.30
C SER A 283 -44.52 -9.42 -20.39
N PHE A 284 -44.05 -10.11 -21.41
CA PHE A 284 -44.88 -10.65 -22.47
C PHE A 284 -45.38 -12.06 -22.16
N ASN A 285 -44.81 -12.75 -21.20
CA ASN A 285 -45.06 -14.15 -20.93
C ASN A 285 -45.57 -14.36 -19.49
N LYS A 286 -46.81 -14.86 -19.38
CA LYS A 286 -47.47 -15.05 -18.10
C LYS A 286 -46.97 -16.31 -17.36
N ASN A 287 -46.53 -17.32 -18.11
CA ASN A 287 -46.21 -18.64 -17.54
C ASN A 287 -44.82 -18.72 -16.90
N GLU A 288 -43.89 -17.82 -17.26
CA GLU A 288 -42.52 -17.77 -16.67
C GLU A 288 -42.48 -17.10 -15.30
N LEU A 289 -43.59 -16.52 -14.84
CA LEU A 289 -43.66 -15.77 -13.59
C LEU A 289 -44.03 -16.62 -12.38
N GLU A 290 -44.60 -17.82 -12.60
CA GLU A 290 -44.97 -18.74 -11.51
C GLU A 290 -43.71 -19.33 -10.83
N ASP A 291 -42.57 -19.35 -11.50
CA ASP A 291 -41.27 -19.82 -10.95
C ASP A 291 -40.52 -18.76 -10.17
N ILE A 292 -40.96 -17.49 -10.21
CA ILE A 292 -40.29 -16.37 -9.54
C ILE A 292 -40.87 -16.12 -8.13
N VAL A 293 -42.08 -16.55 -7.86
CA VAL A 293 -42.80 -16.39 -6.61
C VAL A 293 -42.65 -17.63 -5.76
#